data_006ea53fd8cf6c05484b3af8f550753a
#
_entry.id   006ea53fd8cf6c05484b3af8f550753a
#
_cell.length_a   1.000
_cell.length_b   1.000
_cell.length_c   1.000
_cell.angle_alpha   90.00
_cell.angle_beta   90.00
_cell.angle_gamma   90.00
#
_symmetry.space_group_name_H-M   'P 1'
#
loop_
_entity.id
_entity.type
_entity.pdbx_description
1 polymer ?
#
loop_
_entity_poly.entity_id
_entity_poly.type
_entity_poly.pdbx_seq_one_letter_code
_entity_poly.pdbx_strand_id
1 'polypeptide(L)'
;MKNRICAALLTLVLCLPLAGCAGGASSGISVSYPAEPSSGADSGMQAGKAYTVDILQQMEHTSLDEIREAVEAGLPRGAAAGGYTVEVVYKNAQGDPTAIRTIAEQFAAQGVDVIVPIA
;
A
#
# COMPACT_ATOMS: atom_id res chain seq x y z
N MET A 1 -19.77 32.45 19.54
CA MET A 1 -18.84 33.58 19.75
C MET A 1 -17.53 33.13 19.13
N LYS A 2 -17.27 33.55 17.90
CA LYS A 2 -16.37 34.65 17.53
C LYS A 2 -14.94 34.36 17.99
N ASN A 3 -14.07 34.04 17.01
CA ASN A 3 -12.97 34.85 16.54
C ASN A 3 -12.24 34.00 15.49
N ARG A 4 -12.19 34.30 14.24
CA ARG A 4 -11.69 35.41 13.44
C ARG A 4 -10.31 35.88 13.93
N ILE A 5 -9.42 35.82 13.02
CA ILE A 5 -8.32 36.77 12.73
C ILE A 5 -7.12 35.96 12.34
N CYS A 6 -6.64 36.12 11.26
CA CYS A 6 -5.97 36.99 10.31
C CYS A 6 -4.82 36.20 9.76
N ALA A 7 -4.76 36.00 8.51
CA ALA A 7 -4.27 36.90 7.45
C ALA A 7 -2.76 37.10 7.47
N ALA A 8 -2.20 36.67 6.35
CA ALA A 8 -1.10 37.30 5.62
C ALA A 8 0.32 37.26 6.22
N LEU A 9 1.17 36.52 5.54
CA LEU A 9 2.36 37.17 5.01
C LEU A 9 2.94 36.34 3.85
N LEU A 10 2.70 36.86 2.71
CA LEU A 10 3.34 36.66 1.43
C LEU A 10 4.82 37.04 1.55
N THR A 11 5.73 36.11 1.30
CA THR A 11 7.09 36.48 0.90
C THR A 11 7.59 35.53 -0.16
N LEU A 12 7.52 36.04 -1.33
CA LEU A 12 8.22 35.75 -2.56
C LEU A 12 9.73 35.72 -2.31
N VAL A 13 10.40 34.59 -2.53
CA VAL A 13 11.83 34.59 -2.88
C VAL A 13 12.02 33.68 -4.05
N LEU A 14 12.12 34.36 -5.18
CA LEU A 14 12.61 33.88 -6.46
C LEU A 14 14.15 33.83 -6.38
N CYS A 15 14.77 32.67 -6.53
CA CYS A 15 16.17 32.54 -6.88
C CYS A 15 16.38 31.31 -7.74
N LEU A 16 16.49 31.51 -9.05
CA LEU A 16 17.34 30.73 -9.94
C LEU A 16 18.79 31.25 -9.75
N PRO A 17 19.84 30.43 -9.98
CA PRO A 17 20.27 30.08 -11.32
C PRO A 17 20.83 28.63 -11.48
N LEU A 18 20.67 28.08 -12.65
CA LEU A 18 21.62 27.88 -13.79
C LEU A 18 22.83 26.97 -13.59
N ALA A 19 22.81 25.98 -14.45
CA ALA A 19 23.92 25.46 -15.26
C ALA A 19 24.88 24.44 -14.63
N GLY A 20 24.88 23.29 -15.28
CA GLY A 20 25.92 22.26 -15.17
C GLY A 20 25.66 21.11 -16.11
N CYS A 21 25.92 21.29 -17.41
CA CYS A 21 26.09 20.20 -18.40
C CYS A 21 27.37 19.44 -18.12
N ALA A 22 27.30 18.10 -18.16
CA ALA A 22 28.31 17.20 -18.75
C ALA A 22 27.85 15.77 -18.60
N GLY A 23 27.36 15.08 -19.63
CA GLY A 23 28.17 14.19 -20.41
C GLY A 23 28.27 12.79 -19.78
N GLY A 24 27.42 11.84 -20.23
CA GLY A 24 27.60 10.42 -19.95
C GLY A 24 26.50 9.62 -20.64
N ALA A 25 26.75 9.23 -21.90
CA ALA A 25 25.92 8.31 -22.64
C ALA A 25 25.97 6.93 -21.96
N SER A 26 24.88 6.50 -21.40
CA SER A 26 24.64 5.11 -21.07
C SER A 26 23.26 4.75 -21.61
N SER A 27 23.28 3.95 -22.68
CA SER A 27 22.09 3.41 -23.31
C SER A 27 21.45 2.39 -22.37
N GLY A 28 20.67 2.89 -21.43
CA GLY A 28 19.75 2.09 -20.64
C GLY A 28 18.38 2.16 -21.29
N ILE A 29 17.85 1.03 -21.71
CA ILE A 29 16.46 0.91 -22.13
C ILE A 29 15.60 1.22 -20.91
N SER A 30 15.16 2.47 -20.81
CA SER A 30 14.16 2.87 -19.82
C SER A 30 12.82 2.36 -20.30
N VAL A 31 12.37 1.24 -19.79
CA VAL A 31 10.96 0.86 -19.89
C VAL A 31 10.20 1.81 -18.97
N SER A 32 9.71 2.90 -19.52
CA SER A 32 8.78 3.79 -18.82
C SER A 32 7.44 3.04 -18.70
N TYR A 33 7.21 2.42 -17.57
CA TYR A 33 5.85 2.11 -17.18
C TYR A 33 5.14 3.45 -16.94
N PRO A 34 3.97 3.70 -17.57
CA PRO A 34 3.15 4.81 -17.14
C PRO A 34 2.83 4.57 -15.66
N ALA A 35 3.32 5.46 -14.81
CA ALA A 35 2.86 5.51 -13.44
C ALA A 35 1.37 5.84 -13.51
N GLU A 36 0.52 4.86 -13.28
CA GLU A 36 -0.86 5.14 -12.98
C GLU A 36 -0.89 6.05 -11.75
N PRO A 37 -1.69 7.12 -11.77
CA PRO A 37 -1.87 7.91 -10.57
C PRO A 37 -2.53 6.98 -9.55
N SER A 38 -1.72 6.43 -8.65
CA SER A 38 -2.25 5.87 -7.42
C SER A 38 -2.97 7.03 -6.73
N SER A 39 -4.27 7.08 -6.90
CA SER A 39 -5.15 7.86 -6.03
C SER A 39 -4.95 7.26 -4.64
N GLY A 40 -3.92 7.74 -3.96
CA GLY A 40 -3.75 7.52 -2.55
C GLY A 40 -4.99 8.10 -1.89
N ALA A 41 -6.01 7.27 -1.69
CA ALA A 41 -6.88 7.50 -0.57
C ALA A 41 -5.95 7.45 0.63
N ASP A 42 -5.65 8.62 1.16
CA ASP A 42 -5.02 8.78 2.46
C ASP A 42 -6.02 8.27 3.52
N SER A 43 -6.22 6.97 3.53
CA SER A 43 -6.80 6.24 4.64
C SER A 43 -5.67 6.03 5.63
N GLY A 44 -5.20 7.12 6.21
CA GLY A 44 -4.18 7.10 7.22
C GLY A 44 -4.57 6.10 8.31
N MET A 45 -3.81 5.01 8.43
CA MET A 45 -3.98 4.05 9.51
C MET A 45 -3.83 4.80 10.83
N GLN A 46 -4.87 4.75 11.66
CA GLN A 46 -4.94 5.53 12.88
C GLN A 46 -4.27 4.78 14.03
N ALA A 47 -3.42 5.48 14.78
CA ALA A 47 -2.82 4.94 15.99
C ALA A 47 -3.91 4.48 16.98
N GLY A 48 -3.71 3.29 17.56
CA GLY A 48 -4.65 2.68 18.52
C GLY A 48 -5.83 1.94 17.88
N LYS A 49 -5.97 1.93 16.55
CA LYS A 49 -7.00 1.16 15.84
C LYS A 49 -6.50 -0.25 15.50
N ALA A 50 -7.41 -1.21 15.50
CA ALA A 50 -7.19 -2.55 14.96
C ALA A 50 -7.70 -2.61 13.52
N TYR A 51 -6.92 -3.21 12.63
CA TYR A 51 -7.26 -3.43 11.23
C TYR A 51 -7.28 -4.93 10.93
N THR A 52 -8.18 -5.34 10.05
CA THR A 52 -8.24 -6.73 9.57
C THR A 52 -7.66 -6.79 8.16
N VAL A 53 -6.66 -7.65 7.98
CA VAL A 53 -5.99 -7.88 6.70
C VAL A 53 -6.16 -9.34 6.32
N ASP A 54 -6.85 -9.57 5.22
CA ASP A 54 -7.11 -10.92 4.75
C ASP A 54 -6.22 -11.27 3.55
N ILE A 55 -5.49 -12.38 3.67
CA ILE A 55 -4.61 -12.90 2.62
C ILE A 55 -5.36 -13.95 1.81
N LEU A 56 -5.45 -13.74 0.51
CA LEU A 56 -5.99 -14.70 -0.45
C LEU A 56 -4.88 -15.24 -1.34
N GLN A 57 -4.45 -16.47 -1.08
CA GLN A 57 -3.46 -17.15 -1.91
C GLN A 57 -4.15 -17.99 -2.99
N GLN A 58 -3.66 -17.90 -4.23
CA GLN A 58 -4.24 -18.61 -5.36
C GLN A 58 -4.11 -20.13 -5.22
N MET A 59 -2.90 -20.61 -4.89
CA MET A 59 -2.60 -22.04 -4.75
C MET A 59 -1.40 -22.25 -3.82
N GLU A 60 -1.18 -23.49 -3.42
CA GLU A 60 0.05 -23.88 -2.75
C GLU A 60 1.20 -23.96 -3.77
N HIS A 61 2.23 -23.17 -3.53
CA HIS A 61 3.48 -23.19 -4.29
C HIS A 61 4.57 -22.54 -3.43
N THR A 62 5.75 -23.15 -3.42
CA THR A 62 6.85 -22.71 -2.55
C THR A 62 7.10 -21.20 -2.59
N SER A 63 7.11 -20.61 -3.81
CA SER A 63 7.34 -19.16 -3.94
C SER A 63 6.20 -18.32 -3.39
N LEU A 64 4.95 -18.77 -3.52
CA LEU A 64 3.78 -18.07 -2.98
C LEU A 64 3.71 -18.22 -1.46
N ASP A 65 4.13 -19.37 -0.93
CA ASP A 65 4.19 -19.62 0.50
C ASP A 65 5.26 -18.76 1.17
N GLU A 66 6.42 -18.59 0.55
CA GLU A 66 7.47 -17.66 1.03
C GLU A 66 6.97 -16.21 1.08
N ILE A 67 6.23 -15.78 0.05
CA ILE A 67 5.63 -14.44 0.02
C ILE A 67 4.60 -14.30 1.14
N ARG A 68 3.71 -15.29 1.30
CA ARG A 68 2.70 -15.29 2.36
C ARG A 68 3.34 -15.18 3.74
N GLU A 69 4.32 -16.00 4.03
CA GLU A 69 5.03 -16.01 5.32
C GLU A 69 5.72 -14.65 5.59
N ALA A 70 6.33 -14.06 4.57
CA ALA A 70 6.93 -12.74 4.69
C ALA A 70 5.89 -11.65 5.00
N VAL A 71 4.72 -11.71 4.37
CA VAL A 71 3.60 -10.78 4.62
C VAL A 71 3.06 -10.98 6.03
N GLU A 72 2.74 -12.22 6.44
CA GLU A 72 2.25 -12.54 7.78
C GLU A 72 3.21 -12.09 8.88
N ALA A 73 4.51 -12.25 8.67
CA ALA A 73 5.51 -11.81 9.64
C ALA A 73 5.76 -10.29 9.60
N GLY A 74 5.60 -9.66 8.45
CA GLY A 74 5.87 -8.24 8.24
C GLY A 74 4.76 -7.32 8.74
N LEU A 75 3.51 -7.69 8.48
CA LEU A 75 2.35 -6.87 8.80
C LEU A 75 2.25 -6.47 10.28
N PRO A 76 2.32 -7.40 11.25
CA PRO A 76 2.23 -7.02 12.66
C PRO A 76 3.39 -6.12 13.13
N ARG A 77 4.59 -6.34 12.57
CA ARG A 77 5.77 -5.51 12.89
C ARG A 77 5.63 -4.10 12.35
N GLY A 78 5.16 -3.97 11.11
CA GLY A 78 4.89 -2.66 10.51
C GLY A 78 3.77 -1.92 11.24
N ALA A 79 2.72 -2.63 11.61
CA ALA A 79 1.61 -2.11 12.38
C ALA A 79 2.06 -1.57 13.74
N ALA A 80 2.84 -2.35 14.48
CA ALA A 80 3.37 -1.93 15.78
C ALA A 80 4.23 -0.67 15.68
N ALA A 81 5.05 -0.56 14.62
CA ALA A 81 5.83 0.64 14.36
C ALA A 81 4.95 1.88 14.06
N GLY A 82 3.79 1.68 13.43
CA GLY A 82 2.80 2.71 13.17
C GLY A 82 1.84 3.00 14.33
N GLY A 83 1.95 2.26 15.44
CA GLY A 83 1.10 2.43 16.62
C GLY A 83 -0.31 1.86 16.48
N TYR A 84 -0.55 0.95 15.54
CA TYR A 84 -1.82 0.25 15.33
C TYR A 84 -1.63 -1.27 15.40
N THR A 85 -2.71 -2.02 15.40
CA THR A 85 -2.68 -3.49 15.40
C THR A 85 -3.27 -4.04 14.12
N VAL A 86 -2.83 -5.23 13.72
CA VAL A 86 -3.35 -5.93 12.55
C VAL A 86 -3.71 -7.35 12.93
N GLU A 87 -4.93 -7.75 12.61
CA GLU A 87 -5.36 -9.14 12.60
C GLU A 87 -5.22 -9.67 11.19
N VAL A 88 -4.53 -10.79 11.02
CA VAL A 88 -4.28 -11.40 9.71
C VAL A 88 -5.06 -12.69 9.60
N VAL A 89 -5.88 -12.81 8.56
CA VAL A 89 -6.60 -14.04 8.21
C VAL A 89 -6.09 -14.54 6.86
N TYR A 90 -5.87 -15.83 6.75
CA TYR A 90 -5.35 -16.47 5.54
C TYR A 90 -6.35 -17.46 4.96
N LYS A 91 -6.52 -17.42 3.65
CA LYS A 91 -7.26 -18.43 2.87
C LYS A 91 -6.54 -18.78 1.58
N ASN A 92 -6.60 -20.06 1.24
CA ASN A 92 -6.03 -20.62 0.02
C ASN A 92 -7.15 -21.14 -0.90
N ALA A 93 -7.14 -20.71 -2.15
CA ALA A 93 -8.12 -21.12 -3.15
C ALA A 93 -7.78 -22.44 -3.85
N GLN A 94 -6.60 -23.01 -3.60
CA GLN A 94 -6.14 -24.30 -4.14
C GLN A 94 -6.19 -24.40 -5.67
N GLY A 95 -5.98 -23.27 -6.36
CA GLY A 95 -5.99 -23.20 -7.82
C GLY A 95 -7.38 -23.18 -8.45
N ASP A 96 -8.45 -23.13 -7.66
CA ASP A 96 -9.81 -23.08 -8.18
C ASP A 96 -10.27 -21.61 -8.36
N PRO A 97 -10.53 -21.17 -9.61
CA PRO A 97 -11.01 -19.80 -9.88
C PRO A 97 -12.34 -19.48 -9.21
N THR A 98 -13.21 -20.48 -9.01
CA THR A 98 -14.49 -20.28 -8.33
C THR A 98 -14.26 -20.02 -6.84
N ALA A 99 -13.33 -20.76 -6.23
CA ALA A 99 -12.95 -20.55 -4.83
C ALA A 99 -12.32 -19.18 -4.63
N ILE A 100 -11.45 -18.71 -5.54
CA ILE A 100 -10.86 -17.35 -5.49
C ILE A 100 -11.98 -16.31 -5.39
N ARG A 101 -12.95 -16.38 -6.30
CA ARG A 101 -14.05 -15.43 -6.32
C ARG A 101 -14.89 -15.50 -5.04
N THR A 102 -15.27 -16.71 -4.63
CA THR A 102 -16.08 -16.92 -3.43
C THR A 102 -15.39 -16.40 -2.17
N ILE A 103 -14.09 -16.65 -2.03
CA ILE A 103 -13.31 -16.15 -0.88
C ILE A 103 -13.22 -14.63 -0.91
N ALA A 104 -12.97 -14.03 -2.07
CA ALA A 104 -12.91 -12.57 -2.20
C ALA A 104 -14.26 -11.91 -1.85
N GLU A 105 -15.37 -12.50 -2.31
CA GLU A 105 -16.72 -12.03 -1.97
C GLU A 105 -17.00 -12.17 -0.46
N GLN A 106 -16.54 -13.26 0.18
CA GLN A 106 -16.66 -13.44 1.63
C GLN A 106 -15.86 -12.38 2.40
N PHE A 107 -14.63 -12.09 2.01
CA PHE A 107 -13.81 -11.06 2.64
C PHE A 107 -14.46 -9.68 2.52
N ALA A 108 -14.96 -9.34 1.33
CA ALA A 108 -15.68 -8.10 1.11
C ALA A 108 -16.96 -8.01 1.96
N ALA A 109 -17.71 -9.10 2.09
CA ALA A 109 -18.93 -9.15 2.90
C ALA A 109 -18.64 -9.04 4.42
N GLN A 110 -17.48 -9.50 4.86
CA GLN A 110 -17.03 -9.38 6.25
C GLN A 110 -16.56 -7.96 6.59
N GLY A 111 -16.35 -7.12 5.57
CA GLY A 111 -15.93 -5.73 5.77
C GLY A 111 -14.49 -5.60 6.23
N VAL A 112 -13.61 -6.47 5.73
CA VAL A 112 -12.17 -6.40 6.02
C VAL A 112 -11.56 -5.10 5.52
N ASP A 113 -10.58 -4.57 6.22
CA ASP A 113 -9.97 -3.29 5.86
C ASP A 113 -9.08 -3.42 4.61
N VAL A 114 -8.38 -4.56 4.46
CA VAL A 114 -7.46 -4.81 3.33
C VAL A 114 -7.51 -6.28 2.90
N ILE A 115 -7.49 -6.51 1.59
CA ILE A 115 -7.30 -7.84 1.00
C ILE A 115 -5.95 -7.86 0.27
N VAL A 116 -5.13 -8.87 0.58
CA VAL A 116 -3.81 -9.09 -0.04
C VAL A 116 -3.88 -10.32 -0.93
N PRO A 117 -4.01 -10.18 -2.26
CA PRO A 117 -3.96 -11.32 -3.16
C PRO A 117 -2.51 -11.75 -3.41
N ILE A 118 -2.27 -13.06 -3.36
CA ILE A 118 -0.98 -13.72 -3.70
C ILE A 118 -1.23 -14.72 -4.82
N ALA A 119 -0.66 -14.43 -6.02
CA ALA A 119 -0.85 -15.21 -7.24
C ALA A 119 0.44 -15.30 -8.07
#